data_36d23f1aca1929d25fde17e71f6cfe30
#
_entry.id   36d23f1aca1929d25fde17e71f6cfe30
#
_cell.length_a   1.000
_cell.length_b   1.000
_cell.length_c   1.000
_cell.angle_alpha   90.00
_cell.angle_beta   90.00
_cell.angle_gamma   90.00
#
_symmetry.space_group_name_H-M   'P 1'
#
loop_
_entity.id
_entity.type
_entity.pdbx_description
1 polymer ?
#
loop_
_entity_poly.entity_id
_entity_poly.type
_entity_poly.pdbx_seq_one_letter_code
_entity_poly.pdbx_strand_id
1 'polypeptide(L)'
;MNGKPAQEGTPIRRGDTISTGQNSDAIYVLGDNAFFQKADSRVDFGKSSAATFLRVLAGGLLSVFGRGKSHLATYSATIGIRCTVCYIQAEERRSYFCLCYGAVVLQPENGQTVRYKTTHHERPLWIENGATSPASVVNHTDAEIIMLEEFAGRSSPFPPGGSTY
;
A
#
# COMPACT_ATOMS: atom_id res chain seq x y z
N MET A 1 -13.07 -11.80 -5.22
CA MET A 1 -11.95 -12.46 -4.52
C MET A 1 -11.72 -13.84 -5.13
N ASN A 2 -10.50 -14.15 -5.53
CA ASN A 2 -10.14 -15.42 -6.21
C ASN A 2 -11.02 -15.74 -7.44
N GLY A 3 -11.36 -14.72 -8.23
CA GLY A 3 -12.22 -14.83 -9.39
C GLY A 3 -13.72 -15.00 -9.10
N LYS A 4 -14.14 -14.92 -7.84
CA LYS A 4 -15.55 -15.00 -7.42
C LYS A 4 -15.99 -13.68 -6.79
N PRO A 5 -17.27 -13.30 -6.88
CA PRO A 5 -17.81 -12.18 -6.13
C PRO A 5 -17.54 -12.33 -4.64
N ALA A 6 -17.21 -11.23 -3.98
CA ALA A 6 -17.09 -11.13 -2.54
C ALA A 6 -18.03 -10.04 -2.02
N GLN A 7 -18.42 -10.12 -0.77
CA GLN A 7 -19.30 -9.16 -0.11
C GLN A 7 -18.73 -8.83 1.29
N GLU A 8 -19.30 -7.83 1.92
CA GLU A 8 -18.94 -7.48 3.29
C GLU A 8 -18.99 -8.70 4.22
N GLY A 9 -17.99 -8.83 5.10
CA GLY A 9 -17.82 -9.98 5.98
C GLY A 9 -17.14 -11.20 5.34
N THR A 10 -16.82 -11.17 4.03
CA THR A 10 -16.04 -12.25 3.40
C THR A 10 -14.64 -12.32 4.02
N PRO A 11 -14.24 -13.44 4.66
CA PRO A 11 -12.93 -13.53 5.30
C PRO A 11 -11.80 -13.54 4.26
N ILE A 12 -10.78 -12.72 4.51
CA ILE A 12 -9.57 -12.66 3.69
C ILE A 12 -8.46 -13.45 4.36
N ARG A 13 -7.73 -14.21 3.57
CA ARG A 13 -6.66 -15.10 4.02
C ARG A 13 -5.39 -14.89 3.20
N ARG A 14 -4.28 -15.33 3.75
CA ARG A 14 -3.03 -15.43 2.99
C ARG A 14 -3.24 -16.36 1.79
N GLY A 15 -2.74 -15.93 0.64
CA GLY A 15 -2.89 -16.62 -0.63
C GLY A 15 -4.11 -16.18 -1.45
N ASP A 16 -4.93 -15.28 -0.92
CA ASP A 16 -6.06 -14.72 -1.66
C ASP A 16 -5.60 -13.62 -2.64
N THR A 17 -6.32 -13.54 -3.75
CA THR A 17 -6.26 -12.44 -4.71
C THR A 17 -7.54 -11.63 -4.59
N ILE A 18 -7.41 -10.32 -4.38
CA ILE A 18 -8.53 -9.38 -4.32
C ILE A 18 -8.49 -8.49 -5.55
N SER A 19 -9.62 -8.37 -6.24
CA SER A 19 -9.78 -7.45 -7.37
C SER A 19 -10.99 -6.57 -7.14
N THR A 20 -10.84 -5.27 -7.39
CA THR A 20 -11.89 -4.26 -7.42
C THR A 20 -12.21 -3.90 -8.86
N GLY A 21 -13.46 -3.60 -9.15
CA GLY A 21 -13.89 -3.11 -10.47
C GLY A 21 -13.83 -1.58 -10.55
N GLN A 22 -14.28 -1.04 -11.67
CA GLN A 22 -14.17 0.37 -12.04
C GLN A 22 -14.83 1.36 -11.05
N ASN A 23 -15.91 0.94 -10.38
CA ASN A 23 -16.64 1.77 -9.42
C ASN A 23 -16.70 1.11 -8.04
N SER A 24 -15.65 0.40 -7.66
CA SER A 24 -15.64 -0.38 -6.42
C SER A 24 -14.34 -0.18 -5.68
N ASP A 25 -14.45 0.13 -4.41
CA ASP A 25 -13.33 0.12 -3.46
C ASP A 25 -13.51 -1.02 -2.47
N ALA A 26 -12.43 -1.41 -1.80
CA ALA A 26 -12.49 -2.41 -0.73
C ALA A 26 -11.60 -2.01 0.44
N ILE A 27 -12.17 -2.03 1.65
CA ILE A 27 -11.42 -1.89 2.90
C ILE A 27 -11.41 -3.24 3.59
N TYR A 28 -10.24 -3.68 4.02
CA TYR A 28 -10.10 -4.95 4.70
C TYR A 28 -8.91 -4.98 5.65
N VAL A 29 -8.97 -5.88 6.62
CA VAL A 29 -7.95 -6.07 7.64
C VAL A 29 -7.38 -7.49 7.56
N LEU A 30 -6.07 -7.61 7.67
CA LEU A 30 -5.37 -8.89 7.75
C LEU A 30 -4.33 -8.85 8.89
N GLY A 31 -4.65 -9.48 10.02
CA GLY A 31 -3.87 -9.33 11.25
C GLY A 31 -3.86 -7.87 11.71
N ASP A 32 -2.68 -7.32 11.99
CA ASP A 32 -2.51 -5.93 12.44
C ASP A 32 -2.37 -4.93 11.28
N ASN A 33 -2.71 -5.34 10.06
CA ASN A 33 -2.59 -4.51 8.86
C ASN A 33 -3.96 -4.19 8.29
N ALA A 34 -4.17 -2.94 7.89
CA ALA A 34 -5.39 -2.51 7.22
C ALA A 34 -5.05 -1.97 5.82
N PHE A 35 -5.96 -2.20 4.89
CA PHE A 35 -5.79 -1.91 3.48
C PHE A 35 -7.02 -1.24 2.91
N PHE A 36 -6.80 -0.20 2.12
CA PHE A 36 -7.82 0.41 1.28
C PHE A 36 -7.42 0.27 -0.19
N GLN A 37 -8.04 -0.68 -0.85
CA GLN A 37 -7.83 -0.98 -2.26
C GLN A 37 -8.76 -0.11 -3.11
N LYS A 38 -8.18 0.69 -3.99
CA LYS A 38 -8.91 1.60 -4.87
C LYS A 38 -9.59 0.84 -6.02
N ALA A 39 -10.40 1.55 -6.79
CA ALA A 39 -11.02 1.01 -8.02
C ALA A 39 -9.96 0.46 -9.01
N ASP A 40 -10.38 -0.46 -9.88
CA ASP A 40 -9.56 -1.08 -10.93
C ASP A 40 -8.23 -1.66 -10.43
N SER A 41 -8.23 -2.21 -9.22
CA SER A 41 -7.02 -2.68 -8.58
C SER A 41 -7.02 -4.19 -8.38
N ARG A 42 -5.81 -4.76 -8.38
CA ARG A 42 -5.60 -6.18 -8.12
C ARG A 42 -4.40 -6.39 -7.18
N VAL A 43 -4.66 -7.08 -6.09
CA VAL A 43 -3.69 -7.36 -5.02
C VAL A 43 -3.66 -8.85 -4.71
N ASP A 44 -2.46 -9.43 -4.70
CA ASP A 44 -2.21 -10.80 -4.30
C ASP A 44 -1.55 -10.84 -2.91
N PHE A 45 -2.09 -11.64 -2.01
CA PHE A 45 -1.50 -11.94 -0.71
C PHE A 45 -0.65 -13.19 -0.77
N GLY A 46 0.61 -13.08 -0.40
CA GLY A 46 1.52 -14.23 -0.35
C GLY A 46 1.09 -15.28 0.67
N LYS A 47 1.42 -16.53 0.41
CA LYS A 47 1.09 -17.68 1.27
C LYS A 47 2.02 -17.82 2.49
N SER A 48 3.19 -17.17 2.51
CA SER A 48 4.17 -17.28 3.59
C SER A 48 3.64 -16.71 4.91
N SER A 49 3.94 -17.38 6.02
CA SER A 49 3.60 -16.93 7.37
C SER A 49 4.68 -16.06 8.03
N ALA A 50 5.90 -16.06 7.50
CA ALA A 50 7.06 -15.42 8.12
C ALA A 50 7.04 -13.88 8.07
N ALA A 51 6.34 -13.30 7.09
CA ALA A 51 6.13 -11.87 6.96
C ALA A 51 4.85 -11.61 6.16
N THR A 52 4.21 -10.45 6.35
CA THR A 52 3.15 -10.03 5.43
C THR A 52 3.80 -9.69 4.10
N PHE A 53 3.47 -10.48 3.09
CA PHE A 53 3.91 -10.25 1.72
C PHE A 53 2.67 -10.02 0.85
N LEU A 54 2.67 -8.92 0.14
CA LEU A 54 1.61 -8.63 -0.82
C LEU A 54 2.21 -8.03 -2.10
N ARG A 55 1.53 -8.28 -3.21
CA ARG A 55 1.91 -7.75 -4.52
C ARG A 55 0.74 -6.99 -5.11
N VAL A 56 0.95 -5.73 -5.43
CA VAL A 56 0.00 -4.92 -6.21
C VAL A 56 0.30 -5.14 -7.67
N LEU A 57 -0.61 -5.80 -8.36
CA LEU A 57 -0.48 -6.17 -9.77
C LEU A 57 -1.01 -5.08 -10.70
N ALA A 58 -2.02 -4.32 -10.24
CA ALA A 58 -2.60 -3.19 -10.95
C ALA A 58 -3.33 -2.27 -9.98
N GLY A 59 -3.46 -0.99 -10.32
CA GLY A 59 -4.20 0.00 -9.57
C GLY A 59 -3.55 0.41 -8.27
N GLY A 60 -4.33 0.92 -7.31
CA GLY A 60 -3.87 1.59 -6.10
C GLY A 60 -4.21 0.86 -4.80
N LEU A 61 -3.29 0.91 -3.84
CA LEU A 61 -3.45 0.36 -2.51
C LEU A 61 -2.88 1.31 -1.46
N LEU A 62 -3.72 1.82 -0.58
CA LEU A 62 -3.30 2.46 0.66
C LEU A 62 -3.18 1.40 1.74
N SER A 63 -2.08 1.40 2.47
CA SER A 63 -1.75 0.33 3.41
C SER A 63 -1.24 0.88 4.73
N VAL A 64 -1.84 0.41 5.81
CA VAL A 64 -1.38 0.63 7.19
C VAL A 64 -0.76 -0.68 7.66
N PHE A 65 0.54 -0.67 7.96
CA PHE A 65 1.27 -1.83 8.43
C PHE A 65 1.52 -1.77 9.93
N GLY A 66 1.09 -2.78 10.64
CA GLY A 66 1.33 -2.97 12.06
C GLY A 66 2.77 -3.33 12.40
N ARG A 67 2.95 -3.87 13.60
CA ARG A 67 4.27 -4.32 14.07
C ARG A 67 4.74 -5.55 13.27
N GLY A 68 6.02 -5.59 12.95
CA GLY A 68 6.63 -6.70 12.25
C GLY A 68 7.30 -6.29 10.94
N LYS A 69 7.77 -7.30 10.20
CA LYS A 69 8.34 -7.10 8.86
C LYS A 69 7.25 -7.37 7.82
N SER A 70 7.07 -6.47 6.90
CA SER A 70 6.19 -6.62 5.76
C SER A 70 6.93 -6.31 4.47
N HIS A 71 6.49 -6.93 3.40
CA HIS A 71 7.02 -6.71 2.06
C HIS A 71 5.86 -6.41 1.12
N LEU A 72 6.00 -5.31 0.41
CA LEU A 72 5.09 -4.87 -0.64
C LEU A 72 5.85 -4.91 -1.96
N ALA A 73 5.28 -5.50 -2.99
CA ALA A 73 5.91 -5.58 -4.29
C ALA A 73 4.98 -5.09 -5.40
N THR A 74 5.57 -4.54 -6.45
CA THR A 74 4.96 -4.30 -7.75
C THR A 74 5.81 -4.98 -8.82
N TYR A 75 5.53 -4.71 -10.08
CA TYR A 75 6.39 -5.10 -11.19
C TYR A 75 7.76 -4.38 -11.12
N SER A 76 7.79 -3.12 -10.71
CA SER A 76 8.99 -2.26 -10.80
C SER A 76 9.82 -2.19 -9.52
N ALA A 77 9.30 -2.67 -8.37
CA ALA A 77 10.03 -2.58 -7.09
C ALA A 77 9.54 -3.58 -6.04
N THR A 78 10.43 -3.85 -5.09
CA THR A 78 10.10 -4.47 -3.79
C THR A 78 10.39 -3.48 -2.67
N ILE A 79 9.48 -3.38 -1.71
CA ILE A 79 9.56 -2.42 -0.60
C ILE A 79 9.49 -3.19 0.71
N GLY A 80 10.58 -3.12 1.47
CA GLY A 80 10.63 -3.59 2.85
C GLY A 80 10.05 -2.54 3.79
N ILE A 81 9.07 -2.94 4.60
CA ILE A 81 8.24 -2.06 5.41
C ILE A 81 8.30 -2.48 6.88
N ARG A 82 8.27 -1.50 7.77
CA ARG A 82 8.15 -1.73 9.21
C ARG A 82 7.39 -0.59 9.88
N CYS A 83 6.20 -0.88 10.43
CA CYS A 83 5.36 0.10 11.16
C CYS A 83 5.15 1.39 10.37
N THR A 84 4.47 1.33 9.24
CA THR A 84 4.50 2.36 8.21
C THR A 84 3.13 2.47 7.56
N VAL A 85 2.80 3.66 7.09
CA VAL A 85 1.69 3.89 6.16
C VAL A 85 2.24 4.31 4.81
N CYS A 86 1.74 3.69 3.77
CA CYS A 86 2.13 4.01 2.41
C CYS A 86 1.00 3.79 1.41
N TYR A 87 1.04 4.57 0.34
CA TYR A 87 0.24 4.36 -0.84
C TYR A 87 1.13 3.92 -2.00
N ILE A 88 0.69 2.90 -2.72
CA ILE A 88 1.34 2.42 -3.94
C ILE A 88 0.32 2.29 -5.06
N GLN A 89 0.72 2.67 -6.26
CA GLN A 89 -0.07 2.45 -7.47
C GLN A 89 0.80 1.75 -8.51
N ALA A 90 0.34 0.60 -8.97
CA ALA A 90 1.00 -0.16 -10.02
C ALA A 90 0.36 0.20 -11.37
N GLU A 91 1.19 0.70 -12.27
CA GLU A 91 0.88 0.91 -13.69
C GLU A 91 1.66 -0.11 -14.54
N GLU A 92 1.37 -0.20 -15.82
CA GLU A 92 1.92 -1.22 -16.71
C GLU A 92 3.45 -1.25 -16.76
N ARG A 93 4.11 -0.07 -16.71
CA ARG A 93 5.58 0.06 -16.83
C ARG A 93 6.28 0.69 -15.66
N ARG A 94 5.53 1.31 -14.75
CA ARG A 94 6.07 2.03 -13.60
C ARG A 94 5.18 1.85 -12.39
N SER A 95 5.69 2.22 -11.24
CA SER A 95 4.91 2.32 -10.02
C SER A 95 5.08 3.68 -9.38
N TYR A 96 3.99 4.19 -8.82
CA TYR A 96 4.02 5.31 -7.91
C TYR A 96 4.13 4.78 -6.49
N PHE A 97 4.94 5.42 -5.66
CA PHE A 97 5.06 5.10 -4.24
C PHE A 97 5.12 6.36 -3.40
N CYS A 98 4.22 6.47 -2.42
CA CYS A 98 4.23 7.51 -1.40
C CYS A 98 4.37 6.86 -0.02
N LEU A 99 5.44 7.18 0.68
CA LEU A 99 5.58 6.91 2.10
C LEU A 99 4.84 8.01 2.86
N CYS A 100 3.67 7.70 3.41
CA CYS A 100 2.87 8.68 4.13
C CYS A 100 3.53 9.08 5.45
N TYR A 101 3.96 8.09 6.22
CA TYR A 101 4.88 8.25 7.35
C TYR A 101 5.57 6.94 7.69
N GLY A 102 6.70 7.02 8.41
CA GLY A 102 7.49 5.87 8.84
C GLY A 102 8.82 5.72 8.11
N ALA A 103 9.27 4.49 7.91
CA ALA A 103 10.55 4.19 7.27
C ALA A 103 10.45 2.98 6.33
N VAL A 104 11.13 3.06 5.19
CA VAL A 104 11.15 2.01 4.19
C VAL A 104 12.56 1.75 3.64
N VAL A 105 12.70 0.54 3.11
CA VAL A 105 13.79 0.14 2.22
C VAL A 105 13.15 -0.21 0.88
N LEU A 106 13.31 0.65 -0.11
CA LEU A 106 12.79 0.50 -1.45
C LEU A 106 13.89 -0.04 -2.34
N GLN A 107 13.60 -1.15 -3.02
CA GLN A 107 14.50 -1.80 -3.97
C GLN A 107 13.81 -1.79 -5.34
N PRO A 108 14.14 -0.83 -6.24
CA PRO A 108 13.72 -0.89 -7.63
C PRO A 108 14.26 -2.14 -8.30
N GLU A 109 13.54 -2.68 -9.29
CA GLU A 109 14.04 -3.77 -10.10
C GLU A 109 15.25 -3.30 -10.91
N ASN A 110 16.36 -4.04 -10.82
CA ASN A 110 17.65 -3.68 -11.45
C ASN A 110 18.22 -2.30 -11.05
N GLY A 111 17.73 -1.70 -9.96
CA GLY A 111 18.15 -0.38 -9.49
C GLY A 111 18.87 -0.40 -8.14
N GLN A 112 19.27 0.79 -7.70
CA GLN A 112 19.92 0.96 -6.41
C GLN A 112 18.89 1.03 -5.28
N THR A 113 19.21 0.42 -4.14
CA THR A 113 18.38 0.46 -2.94
C THR A 113 18.30 1.89 -2.38
N VAL A 114 17.08 2.36 -2.16
CA VAL A 114 16.78 3.64 -1.53
C VAL A 114 16.23 3.41 -0.13
N ARG A 115 16.83 4.05 0.89
CA ARG A 115 16.32 4.03 2.26
C ARG A 115 15.95 5.44 2.67
N TYR A 116 14.73 5.62 3.19
CA TYR A 116 14.31 6.93 3.66
C TYR A 116 13.19 6.84 4.70
N LYS A 117 12.97 7.96 5.38
CA LYS A 117 11.90 8.16 6.36
C LYS A 117 11.14 9.41 5.96
N THR A 118 9.87 9.44 6.30
CA THR A 118 9.05 10.65 6.23
C THR A 118 8.18 10.75 7.48
N THR A 119 7.66 11.94 7.73
CA THR A 119 6.68 12.23 8.76
C THR A 119 5.31 12.56 8.16
N HIS A 120 5.28 13.10 6.95
CA HIS A 120 4.05 13.50 6.28
C HIS A 120 4.24 13.70 4.76
N HIS A 121 4.19 12.63 3.97
CA HIS A 121 4.20 12.64 2.47
C HIS A 121 5.33 13.43 1.80
N GLU A 122 6.45 13.67 2.47
CA GLU A 122 7.47 14.62 2.00
C GLU A 122 8.19 14.17 0.72
N ARG A 123 8.06 12.90 0.34
CA ARG A 123 8.90 12.33 -0.70
C ARG A 123 8.23 11.23 -1.53
N PRO A 124 7.14 11.55 -2.24
CA PRO A 124 6.57 10.60 -3.21
C PRO A 124 7.52 10.37 -4.38
N LEU A 125 7.49 9.17 -4.94
CA LEU A 125 8.40 8.74 -6.00
C LEU A 125 7.64 8.02 -7.12
N TRP A 126 8.08 8.27 -8.35
CA TRP A 126 7.90 7.33 -9.46
C TRP A 126 9.07 6.35 -9.49
N ILE A 127 8.77 5.09 -9.85
CA ILE A 127 9.75 4.00 -9.96
C ILE A 127 9.58 3.39 -11.34
N GLU A 128 10.59 3.54 -12.19
CA GLU A 128 10.55 3.07 -13.57
C GLU A 128 11.97 2.67 -14.03
N ASN A 129 12.09 1.52 -14.70
CA ASN A 129 13.36 1.06 -15.31
C ASN A 129 14.55 1.07 -14.32
N GLY A 130 14.33 0.70 -13.07
CA GLY A 130 15.37 0.68 -12.02
C GLY A 130 15.72 2.04 -11.43
N ALA A 131 15.12 3.14 -11.90
CA ALA A 131 15.34 4.49 -11.41
C ALA A 131 14.18 5.00 -10.57
N THR A 132 14.45 5.98 -9.71
CA THR A 132 13.42 6.72 -8.97
C THR A 132 13.46 8.19 -9.34
N SER A 133 12.31 8.82 -9.47
CA SER A 133 12.16 10.26 -9.69
C SER A 133 11.11 10.87 -8.77
N PRO A 134 11.23 12.16 -8.40
CA PRO A 134 10.25 12.83 -7.56
C PRO A 134 8.86 12.83 -8.18
N ALA A 135 7.84 12.77 -7.33
CA ALA A 135 6.43 12.86 -7.70
C ALA A 135 5.67 13.82 -6.77
N SER A 136 4.46 14.21 -7.14
CA SER A 136 3.50 14.87 -6.25
C SER A 136 2.67 13.83 -5.51
N VAL A 137 2.03 14.21 -4.40
CA VAL A 137 1.06 13.34 -3.72
C VAL A 137 -0.18 13.21 -4.59
N VAL A 138 -0.65 11.99 -4.82
CA VAL A 138 -1.81 11.70 -5.65
C VAL A 138 -2.63 10.53 -5.08
N ASN A 139 -3.93 10.54 -5.35
CA ASN A 139 -4.87 9.43 -5.17
C ASN A 139 -5.04 8.89 -3.73
N HIS A 140 -4.59 9.62 -2.72
CA HIS A 140 -4.89 9.33 -1.32
C HIS A 140 -4.87 10.62 -0.49
N THR A 141 -5.51 10.59 0.67
CA THR A 141 -5.69 11.74 1.56
C THR A 141 -5.37 11.38 3.01
N ASP A 142 -5.09 12.39 3.84
CA ASP A 142 -4.94 12.20 5.29
C ASP A 142 -6.21 11.62 5.93
N ALA A 143 -7.39 12.01 5.45
CA ALA A 143 -8.66 11.48 5.95
C ALA A 143 -8.78 9.97 5.73
N GLU A 144 -8.34 9.46 4.57
CA GLU A 144 -8.30 8.02 4.29
C GLU A 144 -7.28 7.29 5.17
N ILE A 145 -6.15 7.92 5.48
CA ILE A 145 -5.15 7.37 6.39
C ILE A 145 -5.70 7.30 7.81
N ILE A 146 -6.31 8.36 8.30
CA ILE A 146 -6.93 8.41 9.65
C ILE A 146 -7.97 7.29 9.77
N MET A 147 -8.88 7.20 8.82
CA MET A 147 -9.88 6.13 8.77
C MET A 147 -9.24 4.73 8.78
N LEU A 148 -8.21 4.51 7.98
CA LEU A 148 -7.58 3.20 7.86
C LEU A 148 -6.78 2.81 9.11
N GLU A 149 -6.18 3.78 9.82
CA GLU A 149 -5.56 3.58 11.13
C GLU A 149 -6.57 3.14 12.19
N GLU A 150 -7.79 3.73 12.17
CA GLU A 150 -8.88 3.33 13.06
C GLU A 150 -9.30 1.87 12.81
N PHE A 151 -9.40 1.45 11.54
CA PHE A 151 -9.64 0.04 11.18
C PHE A 151 -8.53 -0.90 11.68
N ALA A 152 -7.30 -0.43 11.76
CA ALA A 152 -6.17 -1.15 12.34
C ALA A 152 -6.12 -1.08 13.90
N GLY A 153 -7.09 -0.44 14.54
CA GLY A 153 -7.14 -0.24 15.99
C GLY A 153 -6.06 0.71 16.52
N ARG A 154 -5.63 1.68 15.72
CA ARG A 154 -4.57 2.64 16.03
C ARG A 154 -5.04 4.08 15.86
N SER A 155 -4.30 5.02 16.46
CA SER A 155 -4.50 6.45 16.24
C SER A 155 -3.53 6.94 15.17
N SER A 156 -4.03 7.72 14.22
CA SER A 156 -3.20 8.39 13.22
C SER A 156 -2.32 9.48 13.88
N PRO A 157 -1.09 9.69 13.41
CA PRO A 157 -0.28 10.83 13.80
C PRO A 157 -0.77 12.15 13.19
N PHE A 158 -1.69 12.10 12.21
CA PHE A 158 -2.22 13.28 11.54
C PHE A 158 -3.40 13.87 12.30
N PRO A 159 -3.52 15.22 12.38
CA PRO A 159 -4.64 15.86 13.04
C PRO A 159 -5.95 15.63 12.26
N PRO A 160 -7.11 15.56 12.94
CA PRO A 160 -8.39 15.55 12.27
C PRO A 160 -8.55 16.80 11.36
N GLY A 161 -9.04 16.61 10.15
CA GLY A 161 -9.19 17.69 9.17
C GLY A 161 -7.95 17.94 8.30
N GLY A 162 -7.03 16.97 8.24
CA GLY A 162 -5.80 17.01 7.46
C GLY A 162 -5.99 17.35 5.97
N SER A 163 -4.89 17.73 5.33
CA SER A 163 -4.84 18.25 3.98
C SER A 163 -5.39 17.29 2.92
N THR A 164 -6.14 17.82 1.99
CA THR A 164 -6.36 17.23 0.66
C THR A 164 -5.24 17.72 -0.26
N TYR A 165 -4.48 16.81 -0.83
CA TYR A 165 -3.41 17.11 -1.80
C TYR A 165 -3.96 17.19 -3.22
#